data_b36debebf5c4830b4856be6238d0d253
#
_entry.id   b36debebf5c4830b4856be6238d0d253
#
_cell.length_a   1.000
_cell.length_b   1.000
_cell.length_c   1.000
_cell.angle_alpha   90.00
_cell.angle_beta   90.00
_cell.angle_gamma   90.00
#
_symmetry.space_group_name_H-M   'P 1'
#
loop_
_entity.id
_entity.type
_entity.pdbx_description
1 polymer ?
#
loop_
_entity_poly.entity_id
_entity_poly.type
_entity_poly.pdbx_seq_one_letter_code
_entity_poly.pdbx_strand_id
1 'polypeptide(L)'
;MRDGRAIPKIDEWLVFEGTPIPCECGLHASPDAFDALQYAPGELLHQVELDGEIVEHGNPVDKYAAQKRRIIATIDATDIMRLFARRVALDVIHLCHAPPIVREYLETGDESKRDAARAAAWAAARDAAWDAARDAARDAAWDAARDAARDAARAAAWAAARDA
;
A
#
# COMPACT_ATOMS: atom_id res chain seq x y z
N MET A 1 3.49 1.49 -21.04
CA MET A 1 3.89 0.10 -20.70
C MET A 1 5.02 0.12 -19.69
N ARG A 2 5.14 -0.90 -18.82
CA ARG A 2 6.13 -0.94 -17.74
C ARG A 2 7.58 -1.00 -18.25
N ASP A 3 7.75 -1.41 -19.48
CA ASP A 3 9.04 -1.52 -20.20
C ASP A 3 9.39 -0.27 -21.04
N GLY A 4 8.66 0.82 -20.87
CA GLY A 4 8.89 2.08 -21.60
C GLY A 4 8.41 2.11 -23.05
N ARG A 5 7.82 1.02 -23.54
CA ARG A 5 7.22 1.02 -24.88
C ARG A 5 5.94 1.86 -24.93
N ALA A 6 5.66 2.42 -26.08
CA ALA A 6 4.41 3.14 -26.31
C ALA A 6 3.20 2.23 -26.07
N ILE A 7 2.09 2.82 -25.64
CA ILE A 7 0.81 2.11 -25.54
C ILE A 7 0.37 1.73 -26.96
N PRO A 8 0.02 0.46 -27.22
CA PRO A 8 -0.46 0.04 -28.53
C PRO A 8 -1.76 0.75 -28.89
N LYS A 9 -2.05 0.83 -30.18
CA LYS A 9 -3.33 1.35 -30.65
C LYS A 9 -4.46 0.38 -30.27
N ILE A 10 -5.69 0.91 -30.20
CA ILE A 10 -6.89 0.09 -30.06
C ILE A 10 -6.93 -0.90 -31.23
N ASP A 11 -7.31 -2.12 -30.95
CA ASP A 11 -7.38 -3.29 -31.86
C ASP A 11 -6.04 -3.79 -32.44
N GLU A 12 -4.91 -3.21 -32.00
CA GLU A 12 -3.58 -3.71 -32.36
C GLU A 12 -3.19 -4.89 -31.48
N TRP A 13 -2.96 -6.05 -32.09
CA TRP A 13 -2.47 -7.24 -31.39
C TRP A 13 -1.00 -7.11 -31.05
N LEU A 14 -0.70 -7.23 -29.77
CA LEU A 14 0.64 -7.55 -29.30
C LEU A 14 0.81 -9.06 -29.26
N VAL A 15 1.98 -9.53 -29.64
CA VAL A 15 2.34 -10.95 -29.62
C VAL A 15 3.59 -11.13 -28.76
N PHE A 16 3.54 -12.11 -27.89
CA PHE A 16 4.67 -12.62 -27.12
C PHE A 16 5.02 -14.01 -27.66
N GLU A 17 6.25 -14.15 -28.17
CA GLU A 17 6.74 -15.40 -28.72
C GLU A 17 7.39 -16.22 -27.59
N GLY A 18 6.65 -17.15 -27.04
CA GLY A 18 7.07 -18.01 -25.95
C GLY A 18 5.91 -18.54 -25.13
N THR A 19 6.20 -19.36 -24.13
CA THR A 19 5.21 -19.81 -23.16
C THR A 19 5.00 -18.70 -22.11
N PRO A 20 3.76 -18.19 -21.93
CA PRO A 20 3.49 -17.18 -20.94
C PRO A 20 3.60 -17.76 -19.52
N ILE A 21 4.29 -17.03 -18.63
CA ILE A 21 4.45 -17.40 -17.23
C ILE A 21 3.97 -16.21 -16.37
N PRO A 22 2.92 -16.38 -15.57
CA PRO A 22 2.43 -15.32 -14.70
C PRO A 22 3.54 -14.76 -13.80
N CYS A 23 3.59 -13.44 -13.67
CA CYS A 23 4.61 -12.68 -12.94
C CYS A 23 6.01 -12.62 -13.55
N GLU A 24 6.32 -13.43 -14.56
CA GLU A 24 7.64 -13.48 -15.21
C GLU A 24 7.60 -12.94 -16.63
N CYS A 25 6.85 -13.55 -17.51
CA CYS A 25 6.81 -13.18 -18.94
C CYS A 25 5.44 -13.38 -19.56
N GLY A 26 5.23 -12.77 -20.74
CA GLY A 26 3.95 -12.77 -21.43
C GLY A 26 3.20 -11.44 -21.32
N LEU A 27 1.99 -11.41 -21.85
CA LEU A 27 1.10 -10.26 -21.88
C LEU A 27 0.04 -10.42 -20.79
N HIS A 28 0.13 -9.59 -19.74
CA HIS A 28 -0.70 -9.76 -18.55
C HIS A 28 -2.01 -8.96 -18.64
N ALA A 29 -3.05 -9.51 -18.00
CA ALA A 29 -4.32 -8.83 -17.71
C ALA A 29 -4.88 -9.35 -16.39
N SER A 30 -5.85 -8.64 -15.82
CA SER A 30 -6.60 -9.05 -14.63
C SER A 30 -8.08 -9.19 -14.96
N PRO A 31 -8.83 -10.07 -14.26
CA PRO A 31 -10.26 -10.29 -14.51
C PRO A 31 -11.07 -9.03 -14.23
N ASP A 32 -10.67 -8.22 -13.25
CA ASP A 32 -11.31 -6.96 -12.93
C ASP A 32 -10.32 -5.82 -12.69
N ALA A 33 -10.86 -4.61 -12.58
CA ALA A 33 -10.05 -3.40 -12.41
C ALA A 33 -9.37 -3.33 -11.04
N PHE A 34 -9.97 -3.91 -10.00
CA PHE A 34 -9.41 -3.89 -8.65
C PHE A 34 -8.16 -4.78 -8.57
N ASP A 35 -8.20 -5.95 -9.17
CA ASP A 35 -7.03 -6.83 -9.26
C ASP A 35 -5.91 -6.17 -10.07
N ALA A 36 -6.27 -5.46 -11.16
CA ALA A 36 -5.29 -4.75 -11.98
C ALA A 36 -4.51 -3.68 -11.18
N LEU A 37 -5.13 -3.01 -10.21
CA LEU A 37 -4.48 -1.98 -9.38
C LEU A 37 -3.29 -2.51 -8.58
N GLN A 38 -3.27 -3.79 -8.25
CA GLN A 38 -2.15 -4.40 -7.52
C GLN A 38 -0.88 -4.49 -8.37
N TYR A 39 -1.03 -4.56 -9.70
CA TYR A 39 0.06 -4.88 -10.61
C TYR A 39 0.47 -3.73 -11.54
N ALA A 40 -0.43 -2.80 -11.80
CA ALA A 40 -0.24 -1.75 -12.79
C ALA A 40 -0.54 -0.37 -12.22
N PRO A 41 0.47 0.37 -11.75
CA PRO A 41 0.29 1.76 -11.38
C PRO A 41 0.06 2.59 -12.64
N GLY A 42 -0.95 3.44 -12.62
CA GLY A 42 -1.24 4.36 -13.70
C GLY A 42 -2.71 4.77 -13.73
N GLU A 43 -2.98 5.81 -14.47
CA GLU A 43 -4.29 6.45 -14.52
C GLU A 43 -5.15 5.92 -15.68
N LEU A 44 -4.52 5.26 -16.66
CA LEU A 44 -5.24 4.70 -17.80
C LEU A 44 -5.64 3.25 -17.53
N LEU A 45 -6.95 3.00 -17.56
CA LEU A 45 -7.51 1.67 -17.47
C LEU A 45 -7.83 1.17 -18.88
N HIS A 46 -7.27 0.02 -19.24
CA HIS A 46 -7.48 -0.61 -20.54
C HIS A 46 -8.34 -1.86 -20.38
N GLN A 47 -9.45 -1.93 -21.11
CA GLN A 47 -10.11 -3.17 -21.35
C GLN A 47 -9.35 -3.91 -22.46
N VAL A 48 -9.01 -5.17 -22.22
CA VAL A 48 -8.19 -5.95 -23.13
C VAL A 48 -8.84 -7.28 -23.48
N GLU A 49 -8.50 -7.79 -24.64
CA GLU A 49 -8.79 -9.16 -25.06
C GLU A 49 -7.49 -9.96 -25.10
N LEU A 50 -7.56 -11.20 -24.64
CA LEU A 50 -6.46 -12.15 -24.64
C LEU A 50 -6.71 -13.27 -25.66
N ASP A 51 -5.65 -13.81 -26.27
CA ASP A 51 -5.70 -14.91 -27.22
C ASP A 51 -4.40 -15.75 -27.16
N GLY A 52 -4.43 -16.92 -27.80
CA GLY A 52 -3.35 -17.88 -27.78
C GLY A 52 -3.33 -18.70 -26.49
N GLU A 53 -2.16 -19.10 -26.04
CA GLU A 53 -2.00 -19.75 -24.75
C GLU A 53 -2.23 -18.74 -23.63
N ILE A 54 -3.14 -19.07 -22.69
CA ILE A 54 -3.51 -18.23 -21.55
C ILE A 54 -3.30 -19.04 -20.29
N VAL A 55 -2.52 -18.50 -19.36
CA VAL A 55 -2.20 -19.10 -18.06
C VAL A 55 -2.79 -18.28 -16.94
N GLU A 56 -3.54 -18.93 -16.06
CA GLU A 56 -4.18 -18.33 -14.88
C GLU A 56 -3.20 -18.25 -13.73
N HIS A 57 -3.40 -17.23 -12.86
CA HIS A 57 -2.68 -17.05 -11.62
C HIS A 57 -3.63 -16.71 -10.48
N GLY A 58 -3.32 -17.24 -9.29
CA GLY A 58 -4.09 -16.98 -8.08
C GLY A 58 -5.25 -17.97 -7.85
N ASN A 59 -5.74 -18.00 -6.62
CA ASN A 59 -6.97 -18.73 -6.25
C ASN A 59 -7.69 -17.94 -5.14
N PRO A 60 -8.73 -17.15 -5.46
CA PRO A 60 -9.33 -16.98 -6.81
C PRO A 60 -8.36 -16.38 -7.82
N VAL A 61 -8.66 -16.56 -9.10
CA VAL A 61 -7.84 -16.03 -10.19
C VAL A 61 -7.87 -14.50 -10.16
N ASP A 62 -6.71 -13.87 -10.07
CA ASP A 62 -6.53 -12.42 -10.00
C ASP A 62 -5.76 -11.85 -11.21
N LYS A 63 -5.11 -12.74 -11.99
CA LYS A 63 -4.30 -12.35 -13.13
C LYS A 63 -4.20 -13.47 -14.17
N TYR A 64 -3.98 -13.04 -15.41
CA TYR A 64 -3.67 -13.89 -16.55
C TYR A 64 -2.33 -13.48 -17.18
N ALA A 65 -1.62 -14.45 -17.74
CA ALA A 65 -0.54 -14.23 -18.69
C ALA A 65 -0.91 -14.88 -20.02
N ALA A 66 -0.75 -14.18 -21.14
CA ALA A 66 -1.17 -14.64 -22.46
C ALA A 66 -0.10 -14.40 -23.53
N GLN A 67 -0.19 -15.18 -24.62
CA GLN A 67 0.64 -14.96 -25.81
C GLN A 67 0.22 -13.75 -26.61
N LYS A 68 -1.07 -13.45 -26.66
CA LYS A 68 -1.58 -12.31 -27.41
C LYS A 68 -2.49 -11.45 -26.55
N ARG A 69 -2.43 -10.14 -26.77
CA ARG A 69 -3.29 -9.17 -26.13
C ARG A 69 -3.53 -7.98 -27.05
N ARG A 70 -4.78 -7.51 -27.13
CA ARG A 70 -5.12 -6.24 -27.74
C ARG A 70 -5.92 -5.36 -26.78
N ILE A 71 -5.83 -4.05 -26.96
CA ILE A 71 -6.65 -3.09 -26.24
C ILE A 71 -7.95 -2.91 -27.01
N ILE A 72 -9.10 -3.12 -26.35
CA ILE A 72 -10.43 -2.90 -26.95
C ILE A 72 -10.92 -1.49 -26.62
N ALA A 73 -10.68 -1.04 -25.37
CA ALA A 73 -11.09 0.27 -24.93
C ALA A 73 -10.08 0.83 -23.90
N THR A 74 -10.04 2.14 -23.78
CA THR A 74 -9.22 2.85 -22.81
C THR A 74 -10.04 3.98 -22.18
N ILE A 75 -9.97 4.10 -20.86
CA ILE A 75 -10.52 5.22 -20.12
C ILE A 75 -9.45 5.84 -19.24
N ASP A 76 -9.53 7.15 -19.05
CA ASP A 76 -8.83 7.84 -17.98
C ASP A 76 -9.60 7.61 -16.67
N ALA A 77 -9.00 6.85 -15.75
CA ALA A 77 -9.60 6.49 -14.47
C ALA A 77 -9.16 7.42 -13.33
N THR A 78 -8.46 8.52 -13.61
CA THR A 78 -7.89 9.44 -12.62
C THR A 78 -8.91 9.85 -11.58
N ASP A 79 -10.05 10.35 -11.98
CA ASP A 79 -11.07 10.87 -11.06
C ASP A 79 -11.75 9.74 -10.26
N ILE A 80 -11.98 8.60 -10.91
CA ILE A 80 -12.53 7.40 -10.26
C ILE A 80 -11.56 6.89 -9.19
N MET A 81 -10.28 6.80 -9.50
CA MET A 81 -9.26 6.34 -8.56
C MET A 81 -9.08 7.31 -7.39
N ARG A 82 -9.10 8.61 -7.64
CA ARG A 82 -9.06 9.64 -6.58
C ARG A 82 -10.27 9.55 -5.68
N LEU A 83 -11.47 9.42 -6.26
CA LEU A 83 -12.71 9.25 -5.50
C LEU A 83 -12.66 7.99 -4.64
N PHE A 84 -12.23 6.86 -5.21
CA PHE A 84 -12.07 5.60 -4.51
C PHE A 84 -11.10 5.74 -3.32
N ALA A 85 -9.89 6.27 -3.56
CA ALA A 85 -8.89 6.46 -2.50
C ALA A 85 -9.41 7.36 -1.36
N ARG A 86 -10.14 8.45 -1.68
CA ARG A 86 -10.76 9.32 -0.68
C ARG A 86 -11.83 8.60 0.13
N ARG A 87 -12.67 7.78 -0.52
CA ARG A 87 -13.71 6.99 0.15
C ARG A 87 -13.12 6.00 1.14
N VAL A 88 -12.14 5.22 0.69
CA VAL A 88 -11.43 4.27 1.57
C VAL A 88 -10.76 4.98 2.75
N ALA A 89 -10.14 6.15 2.53
CA ALA A 89 -9.55 6.92 3.62
C ALA A 89 -10.60 7.44 4.61
N LEU A 90 -11.77 7.88 4.14
CA LEU A 90 -12.87 8.32 5.00
C LEU A 90 -13.45 7.18 5.84
N ASP A 91 -13.54 5.97 5.31
CA ASP A 91 -14.06 4.81 6.03
C ASP A 91 -13.23 4.49 7.29
N VAL A 92 -11.93 4.77 7.26
CA VAL A 92 -11.00 4.50 8.37
C VAL A 92 -10.54 5.74 9.12
N ILE A 93 -10.97 6.94 8.75
CA ILE A 93 -10.50 8.21 9.34
C ILE A 93 -10.81 8.33 10.84
N HIS A 94 -11.83 7.61 11.30
CA HIS A 94 -12.20 7.57 12.72
C HIS A 94 -11.17 6.84 13.59
N LEU A 95 -10.25 6.09 13.00
CA LEU A 95 -9.18 5.36 13.70
C LEU A 95 -7.94 6.25 13.97
N CYS A 96 -7.92 7.48 13.47
CA CYS A 96 -6.79 8.39 13.65
C CYS A 96 -7.24 9.82 13.94
N HIS A 97 -6.35 10.63 14.53
CA HIS A 97 -6.54 12.06 14.71
C HIS A 97 -6.16 12.81 13.42
N ALA A 98 -7.05 12.78 12.43
CA ALA A 98 -6.81 13.46 11.17
C ALA A 98 -6.97 14.99 11.33
N PRO A 99 -5.99 15.81 10.86
CA PRO A 99 -6.12 17.25 10.81
C PRO A 99 -7.38 17.70 10.04
N PRO A 100 -8.03 18.82 10.42
CA PRO A 100 -9.27 19.27 9.78
C PRO A 100 -9.17 19.43 8.25
N ILE A 101 -8.05 19.95 7.75
CA ILE A 101 -7.81 20.13 6.32
C ILE A 101 -7.74 18.79 5.55
N VAL A 102 -7.28 17.72 6.21
CA VAL A 102 -7.27 16.36 5.63
C VAL A 102 -8.70 15.86 5.47
N ARG A 103 -9.51 15.97 6.51
CA ARG A 103 -10.92 15.58 6.47
C ARG A 103 -11.67 16.36 5.39
N GLU A 104 -11.50 17.67 5.37
CA GLU A 104 -12.13 18.54 4.38
C GLU A 104 -11.77 18.15 2.95
N TYR A 105 -10.49 17.89 2.65
CA TYR A 105 -10.06 17.41 1.34
C TYR A 105 -10.68 16.06 0.99
N LEU A 106 -10.70 15.13 1.91
CA LEU A 106 -11.27 13.79 1.66
C LEU A 106 -12.77 13.86 1.39
N GLU A 107 -13.52 14.72 2.08
CA GLU A 107 -14.96 14.88 1.91
C GLU A 107 -15.32 15.61 0.61
N THR A 108 -14.62 16.71 0.32
CA THR A 108 -14.98 17.59 -0.80
C THR A 108 -14.28 17.19 -2.12
N GLY A 109 -13.06 16.67 -2.04
CA GLY A 109 -12.21 16.46 -3.22
C GLY A 109 -11.68 17.74 -3.84
N ASP A 110 -11.66 18.83 -3.09
CA ASP A 110 -11.14 20.11 -3.55
C ASP A 110 -9.62 20.03 -3.79
N GLU A 111 -9.23 19.91 -5.04
CA GLU A 111 -7.81 19.74 -5.44
C GLU A 111 -6.94 20.93 -5.00
N SER A 112 -7.51 22.12 -4.77
CA SER A 112 -6.75 23.27 -4.24
C SER A 112 -6.20 23.02 -2.82
N LYS A 113 -6.82 22.09 -2.08
CA LYS A 113 -6.44 21.72 -0.70
C LYS A 113 -5.53 20.50 -0.62
N ARG A 114 -5.34 19.81 -1.73
CA ARG A 114 -4.63 18.52 -1.77
C ARG A 114 -3.23 18.57 -1.16
N ASP A 115 -2.43 19.55 -1.57
CA ASP A 115 -1.04 19.64 -1.11
C ASP A 115 -0.97 20.02 0.38
N ALA A 116 -1.84 20.91 0.83
CA ALA A 116 -1.95 21.28 2.25
C ALA A 116 -2.44 20.08 3.08
N ALA A 117 -3.42 19.34 2.62
CA ALA A 117 -3.92 18.14 3.29
C ALA A 117 -2.83 17.06 3.37
N ARG A 118 -2.08 16.85 2.30
CA ARG A 118 -0.95 15.92 2.25
C ARG A 118 0.13 16.29 3.25
N ALA A 119 0.54 17.56 3.27
CA ALA A 119 1.55 18.06 4.22
C ALA A 119 1.09 17.89 5.67
N ALA A 120 -0.17 18.22 5.98
CA ALA A 120 -0.74 18.04 7.30
C ALA A 120 -0.84 16.57 7.73
N ALA A 121 -1.23 15.67 6.82
CA ALA A 121 -1.26 14.24 7.10
C ALA A 121 0.13 13.67 7.41
N TRP A 122 1.15 14.09 6.66
CA TRP A 122 2.54 13.70 6.92
C TRP A 122 3.05 14.22 8.26
N ALA A 123 2.75 15.46 8.61
CA ALA A 123 3.12 16.02 9.90
C ALA A 123 2.48 15.24 11.06
N ALA A 124 1.17 15.01 10.99
CA ALA A 124 0.45 14.25 12.01
C ALA A 124 0.96 12.80 12.15
N ALA A 125 1.24 12.12 11.05
CA ALA A 125 1.79 10.76 11.08
C ALA A 125 3.19 10.71 11.72
N ARG A 126 4.04 11.71 11.42
CA ARG A 126 5.36 11.83 12.02
C ARG A 126 5.28 12.10 13.53
N ASP A 127 4.42 13.02 13.94
CA ASP A 127 4.25 13.37 15.36
C ASP A 127 3.72 12.17 16.15
N ALA A 128 2.74 11.44 15.62
CA ALA A 128 2.25 10.20 16.23
C ALA A 128 3.34 9.10 16.35
N ALA A 129 4.19 8.96 15.33
CA ALA A 129 5.32 8.01 15.37
C ALA A 129 6.36 8.41 16.43
N TRP A 130 6.64 9.73 16.60
CA TRP A 130 7.54 10.24 17.63
C TRP A 130 6.99 9.98 19.05
N ASP A 131 5.70 10.23 19.26
CA ASP A 131 5.06 10.01 20.55
C ASP A 131 5.07 8.53 20.92
N ALA A 132 4.72 7.64 19.98
CA ALA A 132 4.78 6.19 20.19
C ALA A 132 6.21 5.71 20.51
N ALA A 133 7.22 6.22 19.80
CA ALA A 133 8.62 5.89 20.06
C ALA A 133 9.09 6.36 21.43
N ARG A 134 8.68 7.58 21.85
CA ARG A 134 9.00 8.13 23.17
C ARG A 134 8.38 7.31 24.29
N ASP A 135 7.11 6.92 24.14
CA ASP A 135 6.41 6.12 25.15
C ASP A 135 7.04 4.74 25.27
N ALA A 136 7.33 4.07 24.15
CA ALA A 136 8.03 2.78 24.15
C ALA A 136 9.43 2.88 24.79
N ALA A 137 10.19 3.94 24.53
CA ALA A 137 11.50 4.16 25.16
C ALA A 137 11.38 4.40 26.67
N ARG A 138 10.36 5.12 27.11
CA ARG A 138 10.09 5.37 28.53
C ARG A 138 9.75 4.06 29.23
N ASP A 139 8.86 3.25 28.66
CA ASP A 139 8.45 1.96 29.24
C ASP A 139 9.64 1.00 29.34
N ALA A 140 10.46 0.90 28.30
CA ALA A 140 11.69 0.11 28.33
C ALA A 140 12.69 0.58 29.41
N ALA A 141 12.86 1.91 29.58
CA ALA A 141 13.73 2.45 30.62
C ALA A 141 13.20 2.16 32.04
N TRP A 142 11.89 2.22 32.24
CA TRP A 142 11.25 1.87 33.51
C TRP A 142 11.44 0.39 33.85
N ASP A 143 11.23 -0.50 32.89
CA ASP A 143 11.40 -1.93 33.09
C ASP A 143 12.86 -2.29 33.41
N ALA A 144 13.82 -1.73 32.67
CA ALA A 144 15.24 -1.91 32.94
C ALA A 144 15.66 -1.40 34.34
N ALA A 145 15.16 -0.24 34.75
CA ALA A 145 15.43 0.31 36.09
C ALA A 145 14.84 -0.55 37.19
N ARG A 146 13.63 -1.08 37.00
CA ARG A 146 12.96 -1.98 37.94
C ARG A 146 13.72 -3.30 38.09
N ASP A 147 14.19 -3.88 37.00
CA ASP A 147 14.94 -5.13 37.02
C ASP A 147 16.31 -4.92 37.67
N ALA A 148 17.03 -3.84 37.37
CA ALA A 148 18.28 -3.51 38.02
C ALA A 148 18.11 -3.31 39.55
N ALA A 149 17.05 -2.63 39.98
CA ALA A 149 16.75 -2.47 41.42
C ALA A 149 16.44 -3.80 42.13
N ARG A 150 15.71 -4.70 41.47
CA ARG A 150 15.44 -6.04 42.00
C ARG A 150 16.72 -6.87 42.14
N ASP A 151 17.58 -6.81 41.13
CA ASP A 151 18.84 -7.57 41.16
C ASP A 151 19.80 -7.01 42.21
N ALA A 152 19.88 -5.70 42.39
CA ALA A 152 20.65 -5.09 43.45
C ALA A 152 20.12 -5.47 44.88
N ALA A 153 18.80 -5.46 45.04
CA ALA A 153 18.18 -5.89 46.30
C ALA A 153 18.45 -7.36 46.63
N ARG A 154 18.38 -8.23 45.63
CA ARG A 154 18.73 -9.65 45.79
C ARG A 154 20.21 -9.84 46.17
N ALA A 155 21.12 -9.15 45.48
CA ALA A 155 22.54 -9.22 45.75
C ALA A 155 22.87 -8.74 47.19
N ALA A 156 22.25 -7.64 47.63
CA ALA A 156 22.41 -7.15 49.01
C ALA A 156 21.88 -8.15 50.07
N ALA A 157 20.71 -8.74 49.81
CA ALA A 157 20.15 -9.78 50.72
C ALA A 157 21.04 -11.00 50.82
N TRP A 158 21.62 -11.45 49.70
CA TRP A 158 22.56 -12.56 49.68
C TRP A 158 23.88 -12.27 50.43
N ALA A 159 24.40 -11.05 50.27
CA ALA A 159 25.60 -10.63 51.02
C ALA A 159 25.32 -10.62 52.52
N ALA A 160 24.23 -10.01 52.98
CA ALA A 160 23.85 -9.97 54.39
C ALA A 160 23.63 -11.35 55.00
N ALA A 161 23.09 -12.31 54.24
CA ALA A 161 22.88 -13.70 54.68
C ALA A 161 24.18 -14.53 54.82
N ARG A 162 25.28 -14.12 54.15
CA ARG A 162 26.58 -14.77 54.26
C ARG A 162 27.45 -14.26 55.39
N ASP A 163 27.18 -13.06 55.87
CA ASP A 163 27.92 -12.39 56.94
C ASP A 163 27.30 -12.63 58.32
N ALA A 164 26.14 -13.32 58.39
CA ALA A 164 25.45 -13.76 59.61
C ALA A 164 25.72 -15.19 59.97
#